data_86c5eefc93641047d324f93a69fe9133
#
_entry.id   86c5eefc93641047d324f93a69fe9133
#
_cell.length_a   1.000
_cell.length_b   1.000
_cell.length_c   1.000
_cell.angle_alpha   90.00
_cell.angle_beta   90.00
_cell.angle_gamma   90.00
#
_symmetry.space_group_name_H-M   'P 1'
#
loop_
_entity.id
_entity.type
_entity.pdbx_description
1 polymer ?
#
loop_
_entity_poly.entity_id
_entity_poly.type
_entity_poly.pdbx_seq_one_letter_code
_entity_poly.pdbx_strand_id
1 'polypeptide(L)'
;VIQRGNNRQPIVLEEADRKMLYSLWLEESQRHKVAVNAYVLLDNHFHLLLTPPSEEAMSLMMQSVGRSYVRYFNKRHNRTGTLWEGRYKSSVLDSEAYLLTCMSYIDLNPVRAGLVEAPENFNWSSYKHLIGQKIDKLVTPHALYWGLGNTPFSREAAYAEFVSSGLSATIQKDLTESVLKGRVVGRPEFLKTLQKKTQRPILPQKAGRPFKSPPKSQ
;
A
#
# COMPACT_ATOMS: atom_id res chain seq x y z
N VAL A 1 -2.58 -0.13 1.13
CA VAL A 1 -3.47 -0.11 -0.06
C VAL A 1 -2.80 -0.77 -1.24
N ILE A 2 -3.55 -1.52 -2.02
CA ILE A 2 -3.16 -2.02 -3.35
C ILE A 2 -4.28 -1.75 -4.36
N GLN A 3 -3.90 -1.37 -5.59
CA GLN A 3 -4.80 -1.26 -6.73
C GLN A 3 -4.14 -1.92 -7.94
N ARG A 4 -4.90 -2.73 -8.68
CA ARG A 4 -4.39 -3.53 -9.80
C ARG A 4 -5.20 -3.28 -11.06
N GLY A 5 -4.56 -3.41 -12.21
CA GLY A 5 -5.20 -3.41 -13.51
C GLY A 5 -6.10 -4.62 -13.72
N ASN A 6 -7.21 -4.39 -14.43
CA ASN A 6 -8.16 -5.45 -14.76
C ASN A 6 -7.46 -6.58 -15.52
N ASN A 7 -7.74 -7.84 -15.15
CA ASN A 7 -7.06 -9.02 -15.69
C ASN A 7 -5.53 -8.94 -15.64
N ARG A 8 -4.97 -8.23 -14.65
CA ARG A 8 -3.53 -7.98 -14.48
C ARG A 8 -2.90 -7.21 -15.66
N GLN A 9 -3.70 -6.56 -16.49
CA GLN A 9 -3.21 -5.72 -17.58
C GLN A 9 -2.41 -4.53 -17.02
N PRO A 10 -1.47 -3.98 -17.82
CA PRO A 10 -0.73 -2.78 -17.44
C PRO A 10 -1.67 -1.61 -17.15
N ILE A 11 -1.35 -0.87 -16.10
CA ILE A 11 -1.97 0.41 -15.75
C ILE A 11 -1.08 1.58 -16.17
N VAL A 12 0.15 1.31 -16.55
CA VAL A 12 1.10 2.26 -17.14
C VAL A 12 1.74 1.61 -18.36
N LEU A 13 1.79 2.31 -19.47
CA LEU A 13 2.41 1.88 -20.73
C LEU A 13 3.64 2.70 -21.06
N GLU A 14 3.73 3.91 -20.56
CA GLU A 14 4.80 4.86 -20.81
C GLU A 14 5.11 5.72 -19.58
N GLU A 15 6.21 6.44 -19.65
CA GLU A 15 6.70 7.30 -18.58
C GLU A 15 5.69 8.43 -18.23
N ALA A 16 4.94 8.92 -19.21
CA ALA A 16 3.91 9.93 -19.00
C ALA A 16 2.76 9.43 -18.11
N ASP A 17 2.42 8.14 -18.20
CA ASP A 17 1.40 7.52 -17.35
C ASP A 17 1.85 7.46 -15.89
N ARG A 18 3.13 7.10 -15.67
CA ARG A 18 3.73 7.09 -14.33
C ARG A 18 3.72 8.49 -13.72
N LYS A 19 4.15 9.49 -14.48
CA LYS A 19 4.16 10.89 -14.05
C LYS A 19 2.76 11.39 -13.72
N MET A 20 1.76 11.04 -14.52
CA MET A 20 0.38 11.43 -14.28
C MET A 20 -0.17 10.80 -13.00
N LEU A 21 0.02 9.50 -12.80
CA LEU A 21 -0.47 8.81 -11.60
C LEU A 21 0.22 9.34 -10.33
N TYR A 22 1.53 9.58 -10.40
CA TYR A 22 2.29 10.19 -9.32
C TYR A 22 1.77 11.61 -8.99
N SER A 23 1.51 12.44 -10.00
CA SER A 23 0.98 13.79 -9.80
C SER A 23 -0.39 13.78 -9.15
N LEU A 24 -1.25 12.85 -9.54
CA LEU A 24 -2.56 12.66 -8.91
C LEU A 24 -2.43 12.21 -7.45
N TRP A 25 -1.49 11.32 -7.13
CA TRP A 25 -1.22 10.97 -5.73
C TRP A 25 -0.76 12.18 -4.92
N LEU A 26 0.17 12.95 -5.46
CA LEU A 26 0.69 14.15 -4.78
C LEU A 26 -0.44 15.18 -4.54
N GLU A 27 -1.23 15.50 -5.55
CA GLU A 27 -2.34 16.46 -5.44
C GLU A 27 -3.39 15.98 -4.45
N GLU A 28 -3.88 14.75 -4.60
CA GLU A 28 -4.99 14.25 -3.80
C GLU A 28 -4.57 13.91 -2.36
N SER A 29 -3.32 13.49 -2.14
CA SER A 29 -2.79 13.31 -0.78
C SER A 29 -2.74 14.63 -0.01
N GLN A 30 -2.31 15.71 -0.67
CA GLN A 30 -2.31 17.06 -0.07
C GLN A 30 -3.73 17.57 0.18
N ARG A 31 -4.63 17.43 -0.81
CA ARG A 31 -6.03 17.83 -0.70
C ARG A 31 -6.74 17.18 0.49
N HIS A 32 -6.53 15.89 0.67
CA HIS A 32 -7.18 15.09 1.72
C HIS A 32 -6.32 14.94 2.98
N LYS A 33 -5.15 15.58 3.03
CA LYS A 33 -4.20 15.52 4.15
C LYS A 33 -3.80 14.09 4.53
N VAL A 34 -3.73 13.20 3.54
CA VAL A 34 -3.30 11.81 3.73
C VAL A 34 -1.78 11.75 3.58
N ALA A 35 -1.08 11.35 4.64
CA ALA A 35 0.36 11.13 4.54
C ALA A 35 0.66 9.83 3.77
N VAL A 36 1.54 9.90 2.77
CA VAL A 36 2.05 8.74 2.03
C VAL A 36 3.40 8.38 2.63
N ASN A 37 3.46 7.28 3.38
CA ASN A 37 4.68 6.88 4.09
C ASN A 37 5.63 6.04 3.22
N ALA A 38 5.09 5.26 2.31
CA ALA A 38 5.83 4.51 1.30
C ALA A 38 4.94 4.22 0.08
N TYR A 39 5.56 4.05 -1.08
CA TYR A 39 4.86 3.66 -2.30
C TYR A 39 5.76 2.87 -3.26
N VAL A 40 5.13 2.12 -4.15
CA VAL A 40 5.74 1.57 -5.36
C VAL A 40 4.72 1.52 -6.48
N LEU A 41 5.14 1.94 -7.68
CA LEU A 41 4.34 1.90 -8.91
C LEU A 41 4.95 0.92 -9.90
N LEU A 42 4.38 -0.26 -9.99
CA LEU A 42 4.72 -1.27 -10.98
C LEU A 42 3.86 -1.11 -12.24
N ASP A 43 4.13 -1.88 -13.29
CA ASP A 43 3.44 -1.71 -14.57
C ASP A 43 1.94 -2.01 -14.49
N ASN A 44 1.54 -2.98 -13.69
CA ASN A 44 0.15 -3.45 -13.62
C ASN A 44 -0.54 -3.26 -12.27
N HIS A 45 0.17 -2.74 -11.26
CA HIS A 45 -0.39 -2.40 -9.95
C HIS A 45 0.51 -1.46 -9.18
N PHE A 46 -0.02 -0.93 -8.08
CA PHE A 46 0.76 -0.13 -7.14
C PHE A 46 0.42 -0.50 -5.70
N HIS A 47 1.34 -0.20 -4.81
CA HIS A 47 1.13 -0.22 -3.36
C HIS A 47 1.34 1.17 -2.78
N LEU A 48 0.52 1.51 -1.77
CA LEU A 48 0.66 2.73 -0.97
C LEU A 48 0.55 2.35 0.51
N LEU A 49 1.45 2.85 1.33
CA LEU A 49 1.32 2.88 2.78
C LEU A 49 0.88 4.28 3.18
N LEU A 50 -0.32 4.39 3.75
CA LEU A 50 -0.99 5.66 4.00
C LEU A 50 -1.29 5.83 5.48
N THR A 51 -1.16 7.06 5.98
CA THR A 51 -1.66 7.49 7.28
C THR A 51 -2.70 8.57 7.06
N PRO A 52 -4.01 8.23 7.02
CA PRO A 52 -5.08 9.19 6.82
C PRO A 52 -5.44 9.91 8.12
N PRO A 53 -5.86 11.19 8.07
CA PRO A 53 -6.31 11.93 9.25
C PRO A 53 -7.70 11.53 9.73
N SER A 54 -8.51 10.89 8.89
CA SER A 54 -9.85 10.39 9.18
C SER A 54 -10.19 9.16 8.37
N GLU A 55 -11.27 8.46 8.74
CA GLU A 55 -11.74 7.24 8.07
C GLU A 55 -12.11 7.49 6.59
N GLU A 56 -12.63 8.67 6.26
CA GLU A 56 -13.09 9.01 4.92
C GLU A 56 -11.96 9.51 4.00
N ALA A 57 -10.94 10.16 4.57
CA ALA A 57 -9.91 10.86 3.79
C ALA A 57 -9.21 9.96 2.77
N MET A 58 -8.83 8.73 3.16
CA MET A 58 -8.23 7.76 2.26
C MET A 58 -9.21 7.35 1.13
N SER A 59 -10.47 7.15 1.46
CA SER A 59 -11.48 6.73 0.48
C SER A 59 -11.73 7.82 -0.56
N LEU A 60 -11.81 9.08 -0.13
CA LEU A 60 -11.97 10.22 -1.02
C LEU A 60 -10.76 10.41 -1.93
N MET A 61 -9.54 10.35 -1.35
CA MET A 61 -8.29 10.38 -2.11
C MET A 61 -8.26 9.31 -3.21
N MET A 62 -8.45 8.04 -2.82
CA MET A 62 -8.37 6.92 -3.75
C MET A 62 -9.46 6.94 -4.82
N GLN A 63 -10.66 7.42 -4.48
CA GLN A 63 -11.76 7.59 -5.45
C GLN A 63 -11.43 8.67 -6.48
N SER A 64 -10.88 9.80 -6.04
CA SER A 64 -10.49 10.91 -6.93
C SER A 64 -9.37 10.49 -7.87
N VAL A 65 -8.29 9.91 -7.32
CA VAL A 65 -7.18 9.36 -8.11
C VAL A 65 -7.67 8.34 -9.12
N GLY A 66 -8.47 7.36 -8.68
CA GLY A 66 -8.96 6.29 -9.55
C GLY A 66 -9.78 6.79 -10.73
N ARG A 67 -10.72 7.73 -10.51
CA ARG A 67 -11.56 8.31 -11.57
C ARG A 67 -10.76 9.18 -12.54
N SER A 68 -9.89 10.03 -12.01
CA SER A 68 -9.08 10.96 -12.82
C SER A 68 -8.08 10.20 -13.69
N TYR A 69 -7.42 9.19 -13.11
CA TYR A 69 -6.44 8.41 -13.85
C TYR A 69 -7.07 7.54 -14.95
N VAL A 70 -8.20 6.87 -14.69
CA VAL A 70 -8.90 6.08 -15.73
C VAL A 70 -9.31 6.96 -16.92
N ARG A 71 -9.82 8.18 -16.65
CA ARG A 71 -10.21 9.12 -17.70
C ARG A 71 -9.00 9.52 -18.54
N TYR A 72 -7.89 9.87 -17.90
CA TYR A 72 -6.62 10.19 -18.58
C TYR A 72 -6.13 9.02 -19.43
N PHE A 73 -5.98 7.83 -18.81
CA PHE A 73 -5.41 6.65 -19.45
C PHE A 73 -6.24 6.20 -20.66
N ASN A 74 -7.56 6.13 -20.49
CA ASN A 74 -8.45 5.74 -21.60
C ASN A 74 -8.39 6.74 -22.77
N LYS A 75 -8.39 8.06 -22.48
CA LYS A 75 -8.26 9.09 -23.50
C LYS A 75 -6.92 8.99 -24.25
N ARG A 76 -5.82 8.82 -23.50
CA ARG A 76 -4.46 8.79 -24.06
C ARG A 76 -4.22 7.56 -24.93
N HIS A 77 -4.73 6.41 -24.53
CA HIS A 77 -4.48 5.13 -25.19
C HIS A 77 -5.65 4.63 -26.03
N ASN A 78 -6.61 5.51 -26.39
CA ASN A 78 -7.79 5.19 -27.19
C ASN A 78 -8.55 3.96 -26.68
N ARG A 79 -8.74 3.87 -25.35
CA ARG A 79 -9.42 2.77 -24.66
C ARG A 79 -10.77 3.21 -24.10
N THR A 80 -11.63 2.22 -23.88
CA THR A 80 -12.91 2.36 -23.18
C THR A 80 -13.02 1.33 -22.05
N GLY A 81 -13.98 1.53 -21.16
CA GLY A 81 -14.24 0.61 -20.06
C GLY A 81 -13.33 0.77 -18.87
N THR A 82 -13.35 -0.22 -17.98
CA THR A 82 -12.60 -0.19 -16.72
C THR A 82 -11.11 -0.43 -16.92
N LEU A 83 -10.28 0.29 -16.17
CA LEU A 83 -8.86 0.03 -16.06
C LEU A 83 -8.55 -0.87 -14.85
N TRP A 84 -9.34 -0.74 -13.78
CA TRP A 84 -9.09 -1.38 -12.50
C TRP A 84 -9.81 -2.72 -12.35
N GLU A 85 -9.17 -3.67 -11.67
CA GLU A 85 -9.74 -4.99 -11.27
C GLU A 85 -10.83 -4.86 -10.18
N GLY A 86 -11.48 -3.73 -10.11
CA GLY A 86 -12.46 -3.40 -9.08
C GLY A 86 -11.97 -2.28 -8.17
N ARG A 87 -12.55 -2.17 -6.97
CA ARG A 87 -12.12 -1.20 -5.97
C ARG A 87 -10.72 -1.55 -5.44
N TYR A 88 -9.97 -0.54 -5.00
CA TYR A 88 -8.72 -0.78 -4.28
C TYR A 88 -8.96 -1.68 -3.06
N LYS A 89 -7.95 -2.45 -2.70
CA LYS A 89 -7.96 -3.25 -1.47
C LYS A 89 -7.10 -2.55 -0.43
N SER A 90 -7.54 -2.57 0.80
CA SER A 90 -6.81 -1.98 1.91
C SER A 90 -6.81 -2.89 3.12
N SER A 91 -5.78 -2.77 3.92
CA SER A 91 -5.59 -3.47 5.18
C SER A 91 -5.17 -2.46 6.24
N VAL A 92 -5.72 -2.56 7.44
CA VAL A 92 -5.25 -1.78 8.59
C VAL A 92 -4.01 -2.47 9.17
N LEU A 93 -3.02 -1.65 9.54
CA LEU A 93 -1.73 -2.11 10.03
C LEU A 93 -1.49 -1.62 11.46
N ASP A 94 -1.03 -2.51 12.34
CA ASP A 94 -0.43 -2.14 13.63
C ASP A 94 0.92 -1.47 13.35
N SER A 95 0.92 -0.13 13.35
CA SER A 95 2.10 0.64 12.94
C SER A 95 3.31 0.38 13.82
N GLU A 96 3.14 0.26 15.13
CA GLU A 96 4.26 0.03 16.06
C GLU A 96 5.03 -1.26 15.76
N ALA A 97 4.34 -2.30 15.30
CA ALA A 97 4.96 -3.60 15.06
C ALA A 97 5.36 -3.81 13.59
N TYR A 98 4.63 -3.23 12.64
CA TYR A 98 4.73 -3.66 11.24
C TYR A 98 4.98 -2.53 10.24
N LEU A 99 5.06 -1.25 10.65
CA LEU A 99 5.22 -0.14 9.72
C LEU A 99 6.48 -0.27 8.87
N LEU A 100 7.65 -0.38 9.52
CA LEU A 100 8.93 -0.49 8.81
C LEU A 100 9.01 -1.75 7.95
N THR A 101 8.45 -2.85 8.44
CA THR A 101 8.32 -4.10 7.69
C THR A 101 7.46 -3.92 6.43
N CYS A 102 6.34 -3.19 6.54
CA CYS A 102 5.48 -2.89 5.41
C CYS A 102 6.15 -1.93 4.42
N MET A 103 6.90 -0.93 4.90
CA MET A 103 7.71 -0.04 4.05
C MET A 103 8.74 -0.86 3.26
N SER A 104 9.54 -1.69 3.94
CA SER A 104 10.52 -2.58 3.30
C SER A 104 9.84 -3.54 2.29
N TYR A 105 8.68 -4.12 2.64
CA TYR A 105 7.89 -4.93 1.72
C TYR A 105 7.54 -4.18 0.42
N ILE A 106 7.13 -2.91 0.54
CA ILE A 106 6.77 -2.06 -0.59
C ILE A 106 8.00 -1.74 -1.44
N ASP A 107 9.09 -1.33 -0.81
CA ASP A 107 10.32 -0.93 -1.50
C ASP A 107 11.04 -2.11 -2.18
N LEU A 108 10.90 -3.34 -1.64
CA LEU A 108 11.44 -4.56 -2.24
C LEU A 108 10.55 -5.17 -3.35
N ASN A 109 9.35 -4.62 -3.60
CA ASN A 109 8.47 -5.19 -4.64
C ASN A 109 9.11 -5.27 -6.03
N PRO A 110 9.87 -4.27 -6.53
CA PRO A 110 10.50 -4.35 -7.84
C PRO A 110 11.54 -5.46 -7.94
N VAL A 111 12.31 -5.68 -6.88
CA VAL A 111 13.30 -6.78 -6.80
C VAL A 111 12.57 -8.12 -6.81
N ARG A 112 11.52 -8.28 -6.01
CA ARG A 112 10.70 -9.50 -5.95
C ARG A 112 9.96 -9.79 -7.26
N ALA A 113 9.65 -8.77 -8.03
CA ALA A 113 9.06 -8.89 -9.35
C ALA A 113 10.10 -9.18 -10.45
N GLY A 114 11.39 -9.24 -10.11
CA GLY A 114 12.49 -9.47 -11.07
C GLY A 114 12.72 -8.31 -12.03
N LEU A 115 12.27 -7.08 -11.69
CA LEU A 115 12.42 -5.90 -12.55
C LEU A 115 13.78 -5.23 -12.39
N VAL A 116 14.37 -5.34 -11.20
CA VAL A 116 15.69 -4.79 -10.86
C VAL A 116 16.40 -5.73 -9.88
N GLU A 117 17.72 -5.64 -9.83
CA GLU A 117 18.54 -6.45 -8.90
C GLU A 117 18.53 -5.87 -7.47
N ALA A 118 18.43 -4.53 -7.35
CA ALA A 118 18.43 -3.82 -6.08
C ALA A 118 17.37 -2.71 -6.09
N PRO A 119 16.74 -2.40 -4.93
CA PRO A 119 15.63 -1.45 -4.86
C PRO A 119 16.00 -0.02 -5.26
N GLU A 120 17.26 0.38 -5.09
CA GLU A 120 17.79 1.68 -5.54
C GLU A 120 17.82 1.83 -7.07
N ASN A 121 17.76 0.74 -7.82
CA ASN A 121 17.71 0.77 -9.28
C ASN A 121 16.30 1.05 -9.81
N PHE A 122 15.29 1.09 -8.94
CA PHE A 122 13.91 1.36 -9.33
C PHE A 122 13.53 2.81 -9.00
N ASN A 123 13.08 3.56 -10.01
CA ASN A 123 12.82 5.00 -9.87
C ASN A 123 11.41 5.34 -9.34
N TRP A 124 10.47 4.39 -9.39
CA TRP A 124 9.06 4.60 -9.07
C TRP A 124 8.67 3.96 -7.73
N SER A 125 9.51 4.20 -6.72
CA SER A 125 9.27 3.81 -5.32
C SER A 125 9.76 4.89 -4.37
N SER A 126 9.33 4.80 -3.11
CA SER A 126 9.77 5.63 -2.00
C SER A 126 11.22 5.38 -1.57
N TYR A 127 11.84 4.27 -1.96
CA TYR A 127 13.11 3.81 -1.42
C TYR A 127 14.22 4.86 -1.51
N LYS A 128 14.44 5.45 -2.69
CA LYS A 128 15.49 6.47 -2.88
C LYS A 128 15.35 7.69 -1.98
N HIS A 129 14.10 8.08 -1.62
CA HIS A 129 13.85 9.15 -0.67
C HIS A 129 14.24 8.71 0.74
N LEU A 130 13.87 7.51 1.13
CA LEU A 130 14.07 6.98 2.46
C LEU A 130 15.55 6.66 2.77
N ILE A 131 16.39 6.51 1.74
CA ILE A 131 17.85 6.36 1.87
C ILE A 131 18.63 7.62 1.48
N GLY A 132 17.97 8.80 1.37
CA GLY A 132 18.61 10.09 1.13
C GLY A 132 19.15 10.33 -0.28
N GLN A 133 18.94 9.43 -1.23
CA GLN A 133 19.45 9.57 -2.61
C GLN A 133 18.63 10.52 -3.48
N LYS A 134 17.36 10.79 -3.13
CA LYS A 134 16.46 11.65 -3.90
C LYS A 134 15.40 12.27 -3.00
N ILE A 135 15.12 13.55 -3.20
CA ILE A 135 13.97 14.20 -2.55
C ILE A 135 12.70 13.83 -3.33
N ASP A 136 11.73 13.24 -2.63
CA ASP A 136 10.42 12.89 -3.17
C ASP A 136 9.32 13.62 -2.36
N LYS A 137 8.62 14.54 -3.04
CA LYS A 137 7.60 15.40 -2.41
C LYS A 137 6.34 14.64 -1.99
N LEU A 138 6.12 13.45 -2.52
CA LEU A 138 4.98 12.60 -2.16
C LEU A 138 5.19 11.95 -0.80
N VAL A 139 6.42 11.60 -0.46
CA VAL A 139 6.73 10.83 0.75
C VAL A 139 6.71 11.72 1.99
N THR A 140 5.90 11.33 2.96
CA THR A 140 5.88 11.91 4.31
C THR A 140 6.40 10.86 5.28
N PRO A 141 7.64 10.97 5.77
CA PRO A 141 8.21 9.97 6.68
C PRO A 141 7.41 9.89 7.99
N HIS A 142 7.15 8.66 8.44
CA HIS A 142 6.43 8.40 9.68
C HIS A 142 7.34 8.59 10.92
N ALA A 143 6.75 8.82 12.10
CA ALA A 143 7.48 8.98 13.35
C ALA A 143 8.43 7.79 13.65
N LEU A 144 8.04 6.57 13.34
CA LEU A 144 8.88 5.38 13.52
C LEU A 144 10.11 5.35 12.59
N TYR A 145 10.01 5.92 11.39
CA TYR A 145 11.19 6.12 10.55
C TYR A 145 12.13 7.17 11.15
N TRP A 146 11.59 8.26 11.71
CA TRP A 146 12.38 9.26 12.43
C TRP A 146 13.11 8.67 13.63
N GLY A 147 12.53 7.65 14.28
CA GLY A 147 13.13 6.93 15.39
C GLY A 147 14.33 6.04 15.04
N LEU A 148 14.62 5.81 13.76
CA LEU A 148 15.76 4.99 13.33
C LEU A 148 17.13 5.66 13.59
N GLY A 149 17.17 6.98 13.78
CA GLY A 149 18.42 7.68 14.08
C GLY A 149 18.22 9.18 14.29
N ASN A 150 19.14 9.79 15.04
CA ASN A 150 19.06 11.20 15.41
C ASN A 150 19.52 12.16 14.31
N THR A 151 20.17 11.66 13.26
CA THR A 151 20.60 12.46 12.11
C THR A 151 19.98 11.89 10.82
N PRO A 152 19.82 12.69 9.76
CA PRO A 152 19.38 12.16 8.46
C PRO A 152 20.22 10.97 8.01
N PHE A 153 21.54 11.11 8.01
CA PHE A 153 22.47 10.06 7.60
C PHE A 153 22.30 8.76 8.40
N SER A 154 22.16 8.83 9.73
CA SER A 154 21.99 7.63 10.56
C SER A 154 20.65 6.93 10.29
N ARG A 155 19.58 7.68 10.03
CA ARG A 155 18.26 7.13 9.68
C ARG A 155 18.28 6.45 8.33
N GLU A 156 18.83 7.11 7.34
CA GLU A 156 18.95 6.63 5.97
C GLU A 156 19.77 5.34 5.91
N ALA A 157 20.92 5.31 6.61
CA ALA A 157 21.76 4.12 6.72
C ALA A 157 21.04 2.97 7.44
N ALA A 158 20.40 3.26 8.58
CA ALA A 158 19.64 2.25 9.33
C ALA A 158 18.46 1.69 8.52
N TYR A 159 17.77 2.53 7.74
CA TYR A 159 16.69 2.06 6.87
C TYR A 159 17.24 1.22 5.71
N ALA A 160 18.35 1.62 5.09
CA ALA A 160 18.99 0.84 4.03
C ALA A 160 19.42 -0.54 4.54
N GLU A 161 20.02 -0.62 5.72
CA GLU A 161 20.40 -1.87 6.37
C GLU A 161 19.16 -2.74 6.67
N PHE A 162 18.08 -2.13 7.20
CA PHE A 162 16.83 -2.83 7.46
C PHE A 162 16.22 -3.43 6.18
N VAL A 163 16.22 -2.71 5.07
CA VAL A 163 15.73 -3.22 3.78
C VAL A 163 16.66 -4.29 3.22
N SER A 164 17.98 -4.11 3.31
CA SER A 164 18.96 -5.08 2.81
C SER A 164 18.95 -6.42 3.55
N SER A 165 18.55 -6.41 4.83
CA SER A 165 18.37 -7.66 5.61
C SER A 165 17.23 -8.53 5.06
N GLY A 166 16.35 -7.95 4.21
CA GLY A 166 15.26 -8.63 3.57
C GLY A 166 14.11 -8.97 4.53
N LEU A 167 13.11 -9.63 3.99
CA LEU A 167 11.94 -10.11 4.76
C LEU A 167 11.82 -11.61 4.63
N SER A 168 11.48 -12.29 5.72
CA SER A 168 11.20 -13.73 5.66
C SER A 168 10.03 -14.03 4.73
N ALA A 169 10.04 -15.19 4.09
CA ALA A 169 8.98 -15.64 3.18
C ALA A 169 7.60 -15.66 3.87
N THR A 170 7.57 -15.98 5.16
CA THR A 170 6.34 -15.98 5.98
C THR A 170 5.76 -14.56 6.09
N ILE A 171 6.57 -13.56 6.48
CA ILE A 171 6.15 -12.16 6.60
C ILE A 171 5.66 -11.63 5.24
N GLN A 172 6.38 -11.93 4.16
CA GLN A 172 5.98 -11.51 2.82
C GLN A 172 4.62 -12.09 2.41
N LYS A 173 4.41 -13.38 2.67
CA LYS A 173 3.13 -14.06 2.42
C LYS A 173 2.01 -13.44 3.24
N ASP A 174 2.22 -13.23 4.53
CA ASP A 174 1.19 -12.69 5.43
C ASP A 174 0.78 -11.26 5.04
N LEU A 175 1.73 -10.39 4.70
CA LEU A 175 1.44 -9.04 4.21
C LEU A 175 0.67 -9.07 2.88
N THR A 176 1.10 -9.92 1.95
CA THR A 176 0.44 -10.08 0.65
C THR A 176 -1.00 -10.56 0.82
N GLU A 177 -1.21 -11.63 1.59
CA GLU A 177 -2.54 -12.18 1.82
C GLU A 177 -3.44 -11.24 2.58
N SER A 178 -2.90 -10.53 3.56
CA SER A 178 -3.67 -9.59 4.37
C SER A 178 -4.20 -8.43 3.53
N VAL A 179 -3.36 -7.81 2.68
CA VAL A 179 -3.81 -6.71 1.83
C VAL A 179 -4.80 -7.18 0.76
N LEU A 180 -4.58 -8.36 0.17
CA LEU A 180 -5.49 -8.92 -0.84
C LEU A 180 -6.85 -9.32 -0.28
N LYS A 181 -6.88 -9.81 0.97
CA LYS A 181 -8.09 -10.26 1.65
C LYS A 181 -8.74 -9.17 2.52
N GLY A 182 -8.14 -7.96 2.60
CA GLY A 182 -8.60 -6.86 3.46
C GLY A 182 -8.55 -7.22 4.95
N ARG A 183 -7.58 -8.02 5.36
CA ARG A 183 -7.39 -8.44 6.76
C ARG A 183 -6.47 -7.46 7.47
N VAL A 184 -6.70 -7.28 8.78
CA VAL A 184 -5.83 -6.47 9.63
C VAL A 184 -4.51 -7.20 9.90
N VAL A 185 -3.40 -6.46 9.84
CA VAL A 185 -2.06 -6.93 10.22
C VAL A 185 -1.69 -6.31 11.56
N GLY A 186 -1.54 -7.12 12.58
CA GLY A 186 -1.23 -6.60 13.93
C GLY A 186 -1.02 -7.70 14.96
N ARG A 187 -0.45 -7.28 16.09
CA ARG A 187 -0.30 -8.13 17.29
C ARG A 187 -1.68 -8.50 17.84
N PRO A 188 -1.80 -9.59 18.61
CA PRO A 188 -3.07 -10.02 19.20
C PRO A 188 -3.78 -8.94 20.01
N GLU A 189 -3.03 -8.12 20.75
CA GLU A 189 -3.55 -7.02 21.57
C GLU A 189 -4.16 -5.91 20.71
N PHE A 190 -3.48 -5.56 19.62
CA PHE A 190 -3.98 -4.59 18.65
C PHE A 190 -5.28 -5.07 18.00
N LEU A 191 -5.31 -6.34 17.57
CA LEU A 191 -6.51 -6.94 16.97
C LEU A 191 -7.69 -6.94 17.94
N LYS A 192 -7.47 -7.30 19.21
CA LYS A 192 -8.51 -7.26 20.25
C LYS A 192 -9.03 -5.83 20.49
N THR A 193 -8.12 -4.85 20.53
CA THR A 193 -8.48 -3.44 20.73
C THR A 193 -9.27 -2.90 19.55
N LEU A 194 -8.84 -3.23 18.34
CA LEU A 194 -9.51 -2.79 17.11
C LEU A 194 -10.89 -3.45 16.97
N GLN A 195 -11.04 -4.74 17.35
CA GLN A 195 -12.34 -5.44 17.32
C GLN A 195 -13.38 -4.76 18.21
N LYS A 196 -12.97 -4.15 19.34
CA LYS A 196 -13.89 -3.39 20.20
C LYS A 196 -14.38 -2.09 19.56
N LYS A 197 -13.63 -1.55 18.59
CA LYS A 197 -13.94 -0.27 17.92
C LYS A 197 -14.72 -0.44 16.61
N THR A 198 -14.94 -1.67 16.14
CA THR A 198 -15.63 -1.92 14.87
C THR A 198 -16.57 -3.13 14.98
N GLN A 199 -17.70 -3.04 14.29
CA GLN A 199 -18.63 -4.18 14.14
C GLN A 199 -18.17 -5.16 13.04
N ARG A 200 -17.20 -4.77 12.20
CA ARG A 200 -16.68 -5.64 11.15
C ARG A 200 -15.78 -6.71 11.75
N PRO A 201 -15.98 -8.01 11.43
CA PRO A 201 -15.08 -9.06 11.89
C PRO A 201 -13.65 -8.82 11.38
N ILE A 202 -12.69 -8.72 12.31
CA ILE A 202 -11.28 -8.47 12.02
C ILE A 202 -10.50 -9.79 11.90
N LEU A 203 -10.88 -10.78 12.70
CA LEU A 203 -10.24 -12.08 12.72
C LEU A 203 -10.73 -12.94 11.53
N PRO A 204 -9.86 -13.84 11.01
CA PRO A 204 -10.26 -14.78 9.97
C PRO A 204 -11.47 -15.60 10.42
N GLN A 205 -12.58 -15.49 9.71
CA GLN A 205 -13.70 -16.40 9.92
C GLN A 205 -13.44 -17.71 9.16
N LYS A 206 -13.88 -18.83 9.76
CA LYS A 206 -13.85 -20.11 9.04
C LYS A 206 -14.68 -19.98 7.76
N ALA A 207 -14.08 -20.29 6.61
CA ALA A 207 -14.79 -20.36 5.35
C ALA A 207 -15.83 -21.49 5.42
N GLY A 208 -17.09 -21.18 5.16
CA GLY A 208 -18.17 -22.16 5.13
C GLY A 208 -19.53 -21.49 5.27
N ARG A 209 -20.56 -22.13 4.70
CA ARG A 209 -21.95 -21.73 4.94
C ARG A 209 -22.27 -21.98 6.42
N PRO A 210 -22.84 -21.01 7.16
CA PRO A 210 -23.31 -21.28 8.52
C PRO A 210 -24.22 -22.49 8.54
N PHE A 211 -24.03 -23.42 9.48
CA PHE A 211 -24.96 -24.52 9.68
C PHE A 211 -26.35 -23.93 9.89
N LYS A 212 -27.32 -24.37 9.08
CA LYS A 212 -28.72 -24.06 9.36
C LYS A 212 -29.04 -24.66 10.73
N SER A 213 -29.49 -23.84 11.67
CA SER A 213 -30.04 -24.34 12.91
C SER A 213 -31.15 -25.33 12.61
N PRO A 214 -31.25 -26.50 13.27
CA PRO A 214 -32.36 -27.39 13.10
C PRO A 214 -33.69 -26.64 13.36
N PRO A 215 -34.77 -26.94 12.66
CA PRO A 215 -36.06 -26.32 12.90
C PRO A 215 -36.43 -26.56 14.37
N LYS A 216 -36.83 -25.49 15.08
CA LYS A 216 -37.42 -25.64 16.41
C LYS A 216 -38.64 -26.55 16.26
N SER A 217 -38.59 -27.74 16.90
CA SER A 217 -39.75 -28.61 17.07
C SER A 217 -40.82 -27.82 17.84
N GLN A 218 -41.98 -27.69 17.22
CA GLN A 218 -43.21 -27.25 17.89
C GLN A 218 -43.68 -28.28 18.89
#